data_4c6ecdd88e3055e02d3be2fb71cc0e03
#
_entry.id   4c6ecdd88e3055e02d3be2fb71cc0e03
#
_cell.length_a   1.000
_cell.length_b   1.000
_cell.length_c   1.000
_cell.angle_alpha   90.00
_cell.angle_beta   90.00
_cell.angle_gamma   90.00
#
_symmetry.space_group_name_H-M   'P 1'
#
loop_
_entity.id
_entity.type
_entity.pdbx_description
1 polymer ?
#
loop_
_entity_poly.entity_id
_entity_poly.type
_entity_poly.pdbx_seq_one_letter_code
_entity_poly.pdbx_strand_id
1 'polypeptide(L)'
;MATISERSLDERNGSERPVLDRATAERTKAVDAAILAIEKQFGRGSIMKLGSSDRQAVDFIPTGSIALDLALGVGGIPRGRISEIFGPESSGKTTVCQHIIAEAQRRGGVAAFIDVEHALDPTYAQACGVNVDELLVSQPDTGEQALEITETLIRSGGIDVVVLDSVAALVPRAEIEGEMGDSFVGIQARLMSQALRKLTGAVSRSNTALVFTNQLREKIGVMFGNPETTPGGRALKFYASVRLDIRRIETIKTGTESVGNRVRVKVVKNKVAAPFRVAEFDVMYGEGISKEGGLLDVGVAMDVVTKTGAWFTFGDTRLGQGREASKDFLRTNGPIGEEIERRIRTKINEVPVPVEGIVEAE
;
A
#
# COMPACT_ATOMS: atom_id res chain seq x y z
N MET A 1 15.24 53.14 63.50
CA MET A 1 13.87 53.65 63.73
C MET A 1 13.06 53.46 62.47
N ALA A 2 11.90 52.91 62.65
CA ALA A 2 10.75 52.75 61.74
C ALA A 2 10.75 51.49 60.88
N THR A 3 10.17 50.46 61.43
CA THR A 3 9.45 49.33 60.85
C THR A 3 8.27 49.79 60.04
N ILE A 4 8.11 49.27 58.82
CA ILE A 4 6.83 49.26 58.11
C ILE A 4 6.47 47.83 57.70
N SER A 5 5.33 47.44 58.20
CA SER A 5 4.51 46.25 58.19
C SER A 5 4.32 45.61 56.80
N GLU A 6 4.60 44.32 56.74
CA GLU A 6 4.00 43.37 55.81
C GLU A 6 2.51 43.25 56.09
N ARG A 7 1.66 43.52 55.08
CA ARG A 7 0.24 43.14 55.06
C ARG A 7 -0.09 42.41 53.78
N SER A 8 -0.20 41.08 53.97
CA SER A 8 -1.14 40.16 53.31
C SER A 8 -1.73 40.53 51.94
N LEU A 9 -1.26 39.85 50.91
CA LEU A 9 -1.97 39.60 49.65
C LEU A 9 -2.20 38.10 49.54
N ASP A 10 -3.15 37.58 50.36
CA ASP A 10 -3.57 36.20 50.21
C ASP A 10 -5.05 36.14 50.56
N GLU A 11 -5.89 36.38 49.55
CA GLU A 11 -7.34 36.06 49.53
C GLU A 11 -7.99 36.48 48.21
N ARG A 12 -7.68 35.82 47.09
CA ARG A 12 -8.55 35.80 45.90
C ARG A 12 -8.15 34.66 44.96
N ASN A 13 -8.32 33.42 45.35
CA ASN A 13 -8.26 32.31 44.40
C ASN A 13 -8.98 31.03 44.88
N GLY A 14 -10.09 31.12 45.61
CA GLY A 14 -10.76 30.01 46.23
C GLY A 14 -12.12 29.57 45.70
N SER A 15 -12.68 30.23 44.67
CA SER A 15 -14.10 29.97 44.31
C SER A 15 -14.39 29.53 42.86
N GLU A 16 -13.42 29.52 41.96
CA GLU A 16 -13.69 29.18 40.55
C GLU A 16 -13.44 27.69 40.19
N ARG A 17 -12.62 26.95 40.93
CA ARG A 17 -12.31 25.54 40.68
C ARG A 17 -13.50 24.57 40.82
N PRO A 18 -14.37 24.64 41.82
CA PRO A 18 -15.43 23.64 42.03
C PRO A 18 -16.57 23.74 41.00
N VAL A 19 -16.80 24.89 40.36
CA VAL A 19 -17.85 25.07 39.33
C VAL A 19 -17.39 24.51 37.99
N LEU A 20 -16.11 24.69 37.65
CA LEU A 20 -15.50 24.17 36.42
C LEU A 20 -15.45 22.63 36.44
N ASP A 21 -15.10 22.04 37.58
CA ASP A 21 -15.07 20.58 37.80
C ASP A 21 -16.46 19.93 37.70
N ARG A 22 -17.50 20.61 38.23
CA ARG A 22 -18.88 20.11 38.18
C ARG A 22 -19.45 20.16 36.77
N ALA A 23 -19.23 21.24 36.02
CA ALA A 23 -19.65 21.35 34.62
C ALA A 23 -18.93 20.32 33.72
N THR A 24 -17.66 20.07 33.98
CA THR A 24 -16.86 19.06 33.26
C THR A 24 -17.36 17.64 33.56
N ALA A 25 -17.71 17.34 34.83
CA ALA A 25 -18.25 16.06 35.23
C ALA A 25 -19.66 15.80 34.62
N GLU A 26 -20.53 16.82 34.55
CA GLU A 26 -21.83 16.72 33.90
C GLU A 26 -21.71 16.50 32.38
N ARG A 27 -20.77 17.17 31.72
CA ARG A 27 -20.48 16.95 30.30
C ARG A 27 -19.96 15.53 30.03
N THR A 28 -19.06 15.02 30.86
CA THR A 28 -18.55 13.64 30.75
C THR A 28 -19.67 12.61 30.89
N LYS A 29 -20.56 12.76 31.88
CA LYS A 29 -21.73 11.88 32.05
C LYS A 29 -22.68 11.92 30.85
N ALA A 30 -22.93 13.11 30.27
CA ALA A 30 -23.75 13.24 29.08
C ALA A 30 -23.14 12.55 27.86
N VAL A 31 -21.80 12.67 27.69
CA VAL A 31 -21.06 11.97 26.59
C VAL A 31 -21.08 10.44 26.82
N ASP A 32 -20.86 9.97 28.03
CA ASP A 32 -20.89 8.54 28.32
C ASP A 32 -22.31 7.94 28.10
N ALA A 33 -23.36 8.66 28.45
CA ALA A 33 -24.74 8.27 28.15
C ALA A 33 -25.02 8.20 26.65
N ALA A 34 -24.50 9.18 25.89
CA ALA A 34 -24.62 9.19 24.43
C ALA A 34 -23.86 8.00 23.80
N ILE A 35 -22.66 7.67 24.27
CA ILE A 35 -21.87 6.51 23.83
C ILE A 35 -22.67 5.23 24.06
N LEU A 36 -23.21 5.01 25.26
CA LEU A 36 -24.06 3.85 25.56
C LEU A 36 -25.30 3.75 24.68
N ALA A 37 -25.94 4.87 24.39
CA ALA A 37 -27.11 4.89 23.49
C ALA A 37 -26.72 4.51 22.05
N ILE A 38 -25.58 5.01 21.55
CA ILE A 38 -25.04 4.68 20.23
C ILE A 38 -24.69 3.19 20.16
N GLU A 39 -23.98 2.65 21.16
CA GLU A 39 -23.62 1.22 21.19
C GLU A 39 -24.87 0.31 21.29
N LYS A 40 -25.90 0.74 22.00
CA LYS A 40 -27.19 0.00 22.05
C LYS A 40 -27.91 -0.01 20.72
N GLN A 41 -27.85 1.08 19.97
CA GLN A 41 -28.55 1.23 18.68
C GLN A 41 -27.79 0.62 17.52
N PHE A 42 -26.45 0.76 17.48
CA PHE A 42 -25.61 0.42 16.34
C PHE A 42 -24.64 -0.75 16.61
N GLY A 43 -24.61 -1.28 17.83
CA GLY A 43 -23.72 -2.35 18.25
C GLY A 43 -22.46 -1.86 18.96
N ARG A 44 -21.83 -2.76 19.76
CA ARG A 44 -20.57 -2.47 20.45
C ARG A 44 -19.46 -2.13 19.43
N GLY A 45 -18.66 -1.12 19.76
CA GLY A 45 -17.56 -0.68 18.89
C GLY A 45 -17.99 0.28 17.76
N SER A 46 -19.26 0.67 17.69
CA SER A 46 -19.73 1.70 16.74
C SER A 46 -19.18 3.09 17.02
N ILE A 47 -18.71 3.32 18.24
CA ILE A 47 -17.98 4.52 18.67
C ILE A 47 -16.86 4.12 19.62
N MET A 48 -15.67 4.74 19.49
CA MET A 48 -14.54 4.48 20.38
C MET A 48 -13.75 5.77 20.65
N LYS A 49 -13.09 5.84 21.81
CA LYS A 49 -12.14 6.92 22.10
C LYS A 49 -10.79 6.56 21.47
N LEU A 50 -10.26 7.43 20.60
CA LEU A 50 -9.02 7.18 19.84
C LEU A 50 -7.77 6.99 20.73
N GLY A 51 -7.82 7.42 21.99
CA GLY A 51 -6.72 7.29 22.98
C GLY A 51 -6.81 6.06 23.87
N SER A 52 -7.86 5.23 23.77
CA SER A 52 -7.87 3.92 24.43
C SER A 52 -6.83 3.02 23.75
N SER A 53 -6.16 2.15 24.52
CA SER A 53 -4.98 1.36 24.17
C SER A 53 -5.08 0.43 22.93
N ASP A 54 -6.20 0.41 22.28
CA ASP A 54 -6.44 -0.31 21.03
C ASP A 54 -6.11 0.55 19.79
N ARG A 55 -4.87 1.02 19.66
CA ARG A 55 -4.33 1.30 18.33
C ARG A 55 -4.22 -0.05 17.63
N GLN A 56 -5.29 -0.44 16.95
CA GLN A 56 -5.23 -1.60 16.07
C GLN A 56 -4.10 -1.34 15.07
N ALA A 57 -3.04 -2.13 15.17
CA ALA A 57 -2.01 -2.17 14.14
C ALA A 57 -2.74 -2.44 12.82
N VAL A 58 -2.40 -1.69 11.78
CA VAL A 58 -3.00 -1.91 10.46
C VAL A 58 -2.46 -3.23 9.92
N ASP A 59 -3.33 -4.21 9.75
CA ASP A 59 -2.98 -5.46 9.07
C ASP A 59 -2.56 -5.18 7.63
N PHE A 60 -1.59 -5.94 7.14
CA PHE A 60 -1.02 -5.73 5.81
C PHE A 60 -0.60 -7.05 5.14
N ILE A 61 -0.46 -6.98 3.83
CA ILE A 61 0.13 -8.01 2.98
C ILE A 61 1.43 -7.44 2.41
N PRO A 62 2.61 -8.08 2.60
CA PRO A 62 3.86 -7.64 1.99
C PRO A 62 3.77 -7.58 0.48
N THR A 63 4.61 -6.76 -0.11
CA THR A 63 4.61 -6.56 -1.56
C THR A 63 5.59 -7.46 -2.30
N GLY A 64 6.39 -8.26 -1.57
CA GLY A 64 7.52 -9.01 -2.14
C GLY A 64 8.79 -8.17 -2.28
N SER A 65 8.69 -6.84 -2.13
CA SER A 65 9.82 -5.92 -2.11
C SER A 65 9.96 -5.29 -0.73
N ILE A 66 11.04 -5.60 -0.01
CA ILE A 66 11.31 -5.00 1.30
C ILE A 66 11.43 -3.47 1.21
N ALA A 67 11.97 -2.93 0.12
CA ALA A 67 12.06 -1.50 -0.10
C ALA A 67 10.68 -0.84 -0.18
N LEU A 68 9.72 -1.48 -0.90
CA LEU A 68 8.36 -0.98 -1.02
C LEU A 68 7.57 -1.14 0.28
N ASP A 69 7.76 -2.25 1.00
CA ASP A 69 7.16 -2.47 2.32
C ASP A 69 7.55 -1.37 3.31
N LEU A 70 8.82 -0.93 3.27
CA LEU A 70 9.35 0.18 4.06
C LEU A 70 8.77 1.53 3.65
N ALA A 71 8.69 1.77 2.35
CA ALA A 71 8.11 3.01 1.84
C ALA A 71 6.63 3.16 2.20
N LEU A 72 5.89 2.05 2.27
CA LEU A 72 4.50 2.00 2.72
C LEU A 72 4.34 2.27 4.22
N GLY A 73 5.38 2.02 5.03
CA GLY A 73 5.46 2.38 6.44
C GLY A 73 4.70 1.47 7.40
N VAL A 74 3.76 0.66 6.90
CA VAL A 74 3.04 -0.36 7.69
C VAL A 74 3.54 -1.78 7.39
N GLY A 75 4.47 -1.93 6.43
CA GLY A 75 5.08 -3.21 6.08
C GLY A 75 4.47 -3.92 4.86
N GLY A 76 3.59 -3.26 4.12
CA GLY A 76 2.95 -3.79 2.92
C GLY A 76 1.66 -3.07 2.53
N ILE A 77 0.87 -3.70 1.68
CA ILE A 77 -0.46 -3.21 1.28
C ILE A 77 -1.44 -3.39 2.45
N PRO A 78 -2.12 -2.30 2.89
CA PRO A 78 -3.02 -2.37 4.04
C PRO A 78 -4.26 -3.20 3.73
N ARG A 79 -4.62 -4.10 4.65
CA ARG A 79 -5.88 -4.85 4.61
C ARG A 79 -7.06 -3.95 5.01
N GLY A 80 -8.26 -4.31 4.61
CA GLY A 80 -9.46 -3.52 4.85
C GLY A 80 -9.47 -2.17 4.13
N ARG A 81 -8.61 -1.99 3.10
CA ARG A 81 -8.42 -0.75 2.37
C ARG A 81 -8.33 -0.97 0.86
N ILE A 82 -8.60 0.11 0.13
CA ILE A 82 -8.40 0.18 -1.32
C ILE A 82 -7.03 0.80 -1.59
N SER A 83 -6.25 0.15 -2.46
CA SER A 83 -4.97 0.62 -2.95
C SER A 83 -5.01 0.74 -4.48
N GLU A 84 -4.31 1.71 -5.05
CA GLU A 84 -4.14 1.89 -6.50
C GLU A 84 -2.65 1.86 -6.85
N ILE A 85 -2.27 1.01 -7.82
CA ILE A 85 -0.95 0.96 -8.42
C ILE A 85 -1.08 1.46 -9.86
N PHE A 86 -0.48 2.60 -10.19
CA PHE A 86 -0.61 3.18 -11.52
C PHE A 86 0.75 3.57 -12.08
N GLY A 87 0.84 3.61 -13.41
CA GLY A 87 2.07 3.94 -14.12
C GLY A 87 1.96 3.66 -15.59
N PRO A 88 3.02 3.98 -16.36
CA PRO A 88 3.11 3.66 -17.79
C PRO A 88 2.95 2.18 -18.06
N GLU A 89 2.73 1.84 -19.32
CA GLU A 89 2.76 0.46 -19.79
C GLU A 89 4.15 -0.16 -19.53
N SER A 90 4.18 -1.47 -19.26
CA SER A 90 5.41 -2.23 -18.98
C SER A 90 6.25 -1.69 -17.80
N SER A 91 5.63 -0.97 -16.86
CA SER A 91 6.32 -0.46 -15.65
C SER A 91 6.40 -1.46 -14.51
N GLY A 92 5.75 -2.63 -14.61
CA GLY A 92 5.75 -3.69 -13.58
C GLY A 92 4.55 -3.69 -12.63
N LYS A 93 3.44 -3.02 -13.00
CA LYS A 93 2.19 -2.99 -12.18
C LYS A 93 1.68 -4.38 -11.85
N THR A 94 1.44 -5.19 -12.88
CA THR A 94 0.94 -6.57 -12.76
C THR A 94 1.93 -7.45 -12.00
N THR A 95 3.24 -7.30 -12.23
CA THR A 95 4.28 -8.02 -11.49
C THR A 95 4.20 -7.75 -9.98
N VAL A 96 4.08 -6.48 -9.56
CA VAL A 96 3.91 -6.15 -8.13
C VAL A 96 2.62 -6.77 -7.58
N CYS A 97 1.53 -6.76 -8.34
CA CYS A 97 0.27 -7.40 -7.93
C CYS A 97 0.42 -8.92 -7.75
N GLN A 98 1.13 -9.60 -8.66
CA GLN A 98 1.41 -11.03 -8.56
C GLN A 98 2.23 -11.36 -7.32
N HIS A 99 3.24 -10.55 -6.99
CA HIS A 99 3.99 -10.72 -5.74
C HIS A 99 3.14 -10.49 -4.50
N ILE A 100 2.23 -9.50 -4.50
CA ILE A 100 1.28 -9.30 -3.39
C ILE A 100 0.38 -10.53 -3.20
N ILE A 101 -0.11 -11.13 -4.30
CA ILE A 101 -0.88 -12.37 -4.27
C ILE A 101 -0.05 -13.52 -3.68
N ALA A 102 1.19 -13.70 -4.18
CA ALA A 102 2.10 -14.74 -3.69
C ALA A 102 2.38 -14.59 -2.19
N GLU A 103 2.56 -13.36 -1.70
CA GLU A 103 2.76 -13.07 -0.27
C GLU A 103 1.50 -13.37 0.57
N ALA A 104 0.31 -13.08 0.03
CA ALA A 104 -0.96 -13.43 0.68
C ALA A 104 -1.10 -14.96 0.81
N GLN A 105 -0.88 -15.69 -0.28
CA GLN A 105 -0.97 -17.17 -0.31
C GLN A 105 0.08 -17.83 0.60
N ARG A 106 1.32 -17.31 0.64
CA ARG A 106 2.37 -17.82 1.56
C ARG A 106 1.98 -17.71 3.04
N ARG A 107 1.07 -16.79 3.37
CA ARG A 107 0.52 -16.60 4.72
C ARG A 107 -0.77 -17.38 4.95
N GLY A 108 -1.13 -18.28 4.04
CA GLY A 108 -2.35 -19.09 4.10
C GLY A 108 -3.61 -18.33 3.68
N GLY A 109 -3.46 -17.16 3.04
CA GLY A 109 -4.58 -16.34 2.59
C GLY A 109 -5.08 -16.75 1.21
N VAL A 110 -6.35 -16.43 0.93
CA VAL A 110 -7.01 -16.67 -0.35
C VAL A 110 -6.95 -15.41 -1.20
N ALA A 111 -6.55 -15.57 -2.48
CA ALA A 111 -6.38 -14.48 -3.42
C ALA A 111 -7.29 -14.63 -4.64
N ALA A 112 -7.75 -13.50 -5.17
CA ALA A 112 -8.50 -13.45 -6.42
C ALA A 112 -7.89 -12.41 -7.38
N PHE A 113 -7.87 -12.74 -8.67
CA PHE A 113 -7.41 -11.89 -9.76
C PHE A 113 -8.54 -11.68 -10.76
N ILE A 114 -8.97 -10.43 -10.90
CA ILE A 114 -9.98 -10.01 -11.88
C ILE A 114 -9.25 -9.45 -13.08
N ASP A 115 -9.08 -10.30 -14.09
CA ASP A 115 -8.31 -10.05 -15.31
C ASP A 115 -9.20 -9.42 -16.39
N VAL A 116 -9.34 -8.10 -16.34
CA VAL A 116 -10.15 -7.36 -17.30
C VAL A 116 -9.39 -7.13 -18.62
N GLU A 117 -8.06 -7.22 -18.60
CA GLU A 117 -7.22 -7.09 -19.79
C GLU A 117 -7.06 -8.44 -20.54
N HIS A 118 -7.50 -9.57 -19.96
CA HIS A 118 -7.33 -10.92 -20.50
C HIS A 118 -5.86 -11.27 -20.81
N ALA A 119 -4.94 -10.81 -19.95
CA ALA A 119 -3.50 -10.84 -20.18
C ALA A 119 -2.70 -11.59 -19.11
N LEU A 120 -3.38 -12.30 -18.19
CA LEU A 120 -2.71 -13.08 -17.14
C LEU A 120 -1.96 -14.26 -17.77
N ASP A 121 -0.64 -14.28 -17.62
CA ASP A 121 0.20 -15.43 -17.92
C ASP A 121 0.42 -16.28 -16.67
N PRO A 122 -0.15 -17.51 -16.62
CA PRO A 122 0.03 -18.41 -15.47
C PRO A 122 1.49 -18.81 -15.23
N THR A 123 2.29 -18.94 -16.28
CA THR A 123 3.70 -19.32 -16.18
C THR A 123 4.50 -18.21 -15.49
N TYR A 124 4.27 -16.96 -15.91
CA TYR A 124 4.91 -15.83 -15.26
C TYR A 124 4.39 -15.59 -13.83
N ALA A 125 3.10 -15.79 -13.60
CA ALA A 125 2.54 -15.71 -12.24
C ALA A 125 3.20 -16.73 -11.29
N GLN A 126 3.38 -17.97 -11.76
CA GLN A 126 4.11 -19.00 -11.01
C GLN A 126 5.56 -18.61 -10.75
N ALA A 127 6.25 -18.02 -11.74
CA ALA A 127 7.61 -17.53 -11.56
C ALA A 127 7.70 -16.40 -10.52
N CYS A 128 6.66 -15.55 -10.38
CA CYS A 128 6.53 -14.56 -9.30
C CYS A 128 6.16 -15.19 -7.94
N GLY A 129 5.98 -16.51 -7.87
CA GLY A 129 5.70 -17.25 -6.64
C GLY A 129 4.22 -17.44 -6.33
N VAL A 130 3.33 -17.17 -7.28
CA VAL A 130 1.88 -17.40 -7.13
C VAL A 130 1.60 -18.91 -7.21
N ASN A 131 0.84 -19.43 -6.27
CA ASN A 131 0.23 -20.75 -6.39
C ASN A 131 -0.98 -20.63 -7.32
N VAL A 132 -0.76 -20.97 -8.60
CA VAL A 132 -1.77 -20.81 -9.65
C VAL A 132 -2.95 -21.76 -9.49
N ASP A 133 -2.75 -22.92 -8.85
CA ASP A 133 -3.80 -23.92 -8.62
C ASP A 133 -4.84 -23.43 -7.59
N GLU A 134 -4.46 -22.53 -6.70
CA GLU A 134 -5.33 -21.95 -5.68
C GLU A 134 -5.76 -20.52 -5.97
N LEU A 135 -5.29 -19.91 -7.07
CA LEU A 135 -5.67 -18.57 -7.45
C LEU A 135 -7.06 -18.54 -8.08
N LEU A 136 -7.98 -17.77 -7.51
CA LEU A 136 -9.27 -17.52 -8.13
C LEU A 136 -9.09 -16.49 -9.25
N VAL A 137 -9.42 -16.87 -10.49
CA VAL A 137 -9.32 -15.98 -11.65
C VAL A 137 -10.71 -15.77 -12.27
N SER A 138 -11.01 -14.53 -12.60
CA SER A 138 -12.21 -14.16 -13.35
C SER A 138 -11.84 -13.23 -14.51
N GLN A 139 -12.41 -13.47 -15.68
CA GLN A 139 -12.21 -12.69 -16.90
C GLN A 139 -13.57 -12.14 -17.38
N PRO A 140 -14.06 -11.06 -16.78
CA PRO A 140 -15.37 -10.51 -17.07
C PRO A 140 -15.38 -9.72 -18.38
N ASP A 141 -16.52 -9.77 -19.11
CA ASP A 141 -16.70 -9.07 -20.39
C ASP A 141 -17.04 -7.58 -20.21
N THR A 142 -17.61 -7.18 -19.07
CA THR A 142 -18.04 -5.80 -18.80
C THR A 142 -17.50 -5.27 -17.48
N GLY A 143 -17.36 -3.94 -17.39
CA GLY A 143 -16.95 -3.27 -16.16
C GLY A 143 -17.92 -3.50 -14.99
N GLU A 144 -19.23 -3.55 -15.26
CA GLU A 144 -20.24 -3.88 -14.27
C GLU A 144 -20.03 -5.27 -13.69
N GLN A 145 -19.84 -6.28 -14.57
CA GLN A 145 -19.59 -7.66 -14.15
C GLN A 145 -18.31 -7.77 -13.32
N ALA A 146 -17.22 -7.13 -13.75
CA ALA A 146 -15.96 -7.10 -13.00
C ALA A 146 -16.15 -6.60 -11.56
N LEU A 147 -16.87 -5.48 -11.41
CA LEU A 147 -17.08 -4.84 -10.12
C LEU A 147 -18.08 -5.59 -9.25
N GLU A 148 -19.10 -6.25 -9.82
CA GLU A 148 -20.06 -7.10 -9.10
C GLU A 148 -19.40 -8.39 -8.59
N ILE A 149 -18.56 -9.04 -9.40
CA ILE A 149 -17.75 -10.20 -8.97
C ILE A 149 -16.83 -9.79 -7.83
N THR A 150 -16.12 -8.67 -7.99
CA THR A 150 -15.26 -8.10 -6.94
C THR A 150 -16.03 -7.87 -5.64
N GLU A 151 -17.21 -7.23 -5.70
CA GLU A 151 -18.07 -6.99 -4.53
C GLU A 151 -18.49 -8.29 -3.86
N THR A 152 -18.90 -9.30 -4.65
CA THR A 152 -19.37 -10.59 -4.15
C THR A 152 -18.25 -11.35 -3.43
N LEU A 153 -17.05 -11.41 -4.02
CA LEU A 153 -15.88 -12.02 -3.40
C LEU A 153 -15.52 -11.36 -2.07
N ILE A 154 -15.47 -10.03 -2.03
CA ILE A 154 -15.16 -9.28 -0.81
C ILE A 154 -16.22 -9.50 0.28
N ARG A 155 -17.50 -9.51 -0.09
CA ARG A 155 -18.61 -9.73 0.85
C ARG A 155 -18.66 -11.12 1.44
N SER A 156 -18.06 -12.11 0.80
CA SER A 156 -17.94 -13.47 1.33
C SER A 156 -17.16 -13.53 2.65
N GLY A 157 -16.23 -12.57 2.86
CA GLY A 157 -15.35 -12.52 4.03
C GLY A 157 -14.24 -13.57 4.02
N GLY A 158 -14.15 -14.41 2.98
CA GLY A 158 -13.16 -15.47 2.85
C GLY A 158 -11.96 -15.10 1.95
N ILE A 159 -11.87 -13.87 1.45
CA ILE A 159 -10.81 -13.44 0.53
C ILE A 159 -9.90 -12.42 1.21
N ASP A 160 -8.60 -12.67 1.19
CA ASP A 160 -7.59 -11.80 1.79
C ASP A 160 -7.15 -10.66 0.87
N VAL A 161 -7.03 -10.96 -0.43
CA VAL A 161 -6.68 -9.96 -1.45
C VAL A 161 -7.46 -10.17 -2.73
N VAL A 162 -7.95 -9.08 -3.31
CA VAL A 162 -8.50 -9.03 -4.66
C VAL A 162 -7.69 -8.03 -5.47
N VAL A 163 -7.16 -8.46 -6.60
CA VAL A 163 -6.52 -7.60 -7.60
C VAL A 163 -7.47 -7.44 -8.77
N LEU A 164 -7.70 -6.19 -9.23
CA LEU A 164 -8.43 -5.88 -10.45
C LEU A 164 -7.46 -5.22 -11.44
N ASP A 165 -7.14 -5.91 -12.51
CA ASP A 165 -6.19 -5.49 -13.54
C ASP A 165 -6.89 -5.38 -14.90
N SER A 166 -7.16 -4.18 -15.46
CA SER A 166 -6.94 -2.84 -14.91
C SER A 166 -8.22 -1.98 -14.99
N VAL A 167 -8.26 -0.88 -14.23
CA VAL A 167 -9.36 0.12 -14.33
C VAL A 167 -9.49 0.68 -15.75
N ALA A 168 -8.37 0.80 -16.48
CA ALA A 168 -8.36 1.31 -17.85
C ALA A 168 -9.15 0.43 -18.82
N ALA A 169 -9.25 -0.88 -18.54
CA ALA A 169 -9.93 -1.87 -19.35
C ALA A 169 -11.41 -2.09 -18.94
N LEU A 170 -11.89 -1.45 -17.87
CA LEU A 170 -13.28 -1.53 -17.44
C LEU A 170 -14.18 -0.80 -18.44
N VAL A 171 -14.70 -1.52 -19.44
CA VAL A 171 -15.64 -1.00 -20.43
C VAL A 171 -17.06 -1.18 -19.90
N PRO A 172 -17.86 -0.09 -19.76
CA PRO A 172 -19.26 -0.18 -19.39
C PRO A 172 -20.08 -0.96 -20.44
N ARG A 173 -21.07 -1.74 -19.98
CA ARG A 173 -21.96 -2.51 -20.87
C ARG A 173 -22.58 -1.66 -21.96
N ALA A 174 -23.04 -0.45 -21.63
CA ALA A 174 -23.65 0.47 -22.60
C ALA A 174 -22.69 0.88 -23.71
N GLU A 175 -21.38 0.89 -23.47
CA GLU A 175 -20.36 1.17 -24.47
C GLU A 175 -20.12 -0.04 -25.39
N ILE A 176 -20.22 -1.26 -24.84
CA ILE A 176 -20.09 -2.52 -25.61
C ILE A 176 -21.30 -2.74 -26.50
N GLU A 177 -22.52 -2.41 -26.03
CA GLU A 177 -23.77 -2.56 -26.75
C GLU A 177 -24.05 -1.40 -27.74
N GLY A 178 -23.29 -0.30 -27.66
CA GLY A 178 -23.42 0.86 -28.56
C GLY A 178 -22.80 0.66 -29.90
N GLU A 179 -23.08 1.59 -30.83
CA GLU A 179 -22.51 1.56 -32.17
C GLU A 179 -21.12 2.21 -32.24
N MET A 180 -20.31 1.78 -33.20
CA MET A 180 -19.00 2.39 -33.45
C MET A 180 -19.15 3.88 -33.78
N GLY A 181 -18.55 4.74 -32.89
CA GLY A 181 -18.61 6.19 -33.06
C GLY A 181 -19.51 6.88 -32.06
N ASP A 182 -20.28 6.15 -31.28
CA ASP A 182 -21.07 6.71 -30.20
C ASP A 182 -20.16 7.34 -29.09
N SER A 183 -20.66 8.41 -28.50
CA SER A 183 -19.92 9.13 -27.43
C SER A 183 -20.41 8.73 -26.06
N PHE A 184 -19.57 8.00 -25.30
CA PHE A 184 -19.87 7.51 -23.97
C PHE A 184 -19.13 8.27 -22.87
N VAL A 185 -19.03 9.59 -23.00
CA VAL A 185 -18.27 10.45 -22.09
C VAL A 185 -18.73 10.29 -20.64
N GLY A 186 -17.83 9.87 -19.76
CA GLY A 186 -18.03 9.84 -18.32
C GLY A 186 -18.81 8.65 -17.77
N ILE A 187 -19.26 7.69 -18.58
CA ILE A 187 -19.99 6.50 -18.09
C ILE A 187 -19.09 5.65 -17.20
N GLN A 188 -17.85 5.37 -17.61
CA GLN A 188 -16.86 4.66 -16.80
C GLN A 188 -16.61 5.35 -15.44
N ALA A 189 -16.51 6.69 -15.42
CA ALA A 189 -16.32 7.43 -14.18
C ALA A 189 -17.52 7.35 -13.23
N ARG A 190 -18.75 7.30 -13.76
CA ARG A 190 -19.98 7.09 -12.99
C ARG A 190 -20.03 5.67 -12.42
N LEU A 191 -19.72 4.66 -13.23
CA LEU A 191 -19.63 3.26 -12.81
C LEU A 191 -18.64 3.10 -11.65
N MET A 192 -17.41 3.61 -11.80
CA MET A 192 -16.39 3.61 -10.76
C MET A 192 -16.84 4.33 -9.49
N SER A 193 -17.49 5.49 -9.62
CA SER A 193 -17.99 6.24 -8.46
C SER A 193 -19.06 5.48 -7.71
N GLN A 194 -19.94 4.78 -8.39
CA GLN A 194 -20.99 3.95 -7.79
C GLN A 194 -20.41 2.72 -7.10
N ALA A 195 -19.54 1.99 -7.78
CA ALA A 195 -18.89 0.78 -7.26
C ALA A 195 -18.06 1.08 -6.01
N LEU A 196 -17.22 2.12 -6.05
CA LEU A 196 -16.33 2.45 -4.93
C LEU A 196 -17.09 2.84 -3.65
N ARG A 197 -18.27 3.45 -3.76
CA ARG A 197 -19.16 3.71 -2.61
C ARG A 197 -19.58 2.42 -1.92
N LYS A 198 -19.89 1.36 -2.67
CA LYS A 198 -20.28 0.05 -2.13
C LYS A 198 -19.05 -0.72 -1.62
N LEU A 199 -18.00 -0.78 -2.44
CA LEU A 199 -16.78 -1.55 -2.15
C LEU A 199 -16.06 -1.06 -0.89
N THR A 200 -15.98 0.26 -0.64
CA THR A 200 -15.27 0.79 0.52
C THR A 200 -15.79 0.23 1.84
N GLY A 201 -17.12 0.17 2.00
CA GLY A 201 -17.71 -0.40 3.21
C GLY A 201 -17.57 -1.92 3.30
N ALA A 202 -17.61 -2.63 2.17
CA ALA A 202 -17.43 -4.07 2.12
C ALA A 202 -15.97 -4.45 2.47
N VAL A 203 -14.99 -3.81 1.82
CA VAL A 203 -13.55 -3.98 2.04
C VAL A 203 -13.18 -3.78 3.51
N SER A 204 -13.67 -2.71 4.14
CA SER A 204 -13.39 -2.41 5.55
C SER A 204 -13.93 -3.48 6.50
N ARG A 205 -15.12 -4.03 6.22
CA ARG A 205 -15.74 -5.06 7.08
C ARG A 205 -15.12 -6.43 6.91
N SER A 206 -14.74 -6.80 5.69
CA SER A 206 -14.13 -8.11 5.39
C SER A 206 -12.64 -8.18 5.69
N ASN A 207 -12.00 -7.04 5.98
CA ASN A 207 -10.54 -6.92 6.12
C ASN A 207 -9.77 -7.40 4.88
N THR A 208 -10.38 -7.35 3.69
CA THR A 208 -9.77 -7.70 2.41
C THR A 208 -8.90 -6.56 1.91
N ALA A 209 -7.73 -6.82 1.34
CA ALA A 209 -6.97 -5.84 0.58
C ALA A 209 -7.52 -5.79 -0.86
N LEU A 210 -8.01 -4.63 -1.31
CA LEU A 210 -8.46 -4.44 -2.70
C LEU A 210 -7.45 -3.58 -3.45
N VAL A 211 -6.81 -4.15 -4.47
CA VAL A 211 -5.79 -3.51 -5.28
C VAL A 211 -6.31 -3.29 -6.69
N PHE A 212 -6.31 -2.04 -7.14
CA PHE A 212 -6.58 -1.68 -8.53
C PHE A 212 -5.26 -1.35 -9.22
N THR A 213 -5.05 -1.87 -10.41
CA THR A 213 -4.04 -1.32 -11.32
C THR A 213 -4.68 -0.28 -12.22
N ASN A 214 -3.86 0.67 -12.70
CA ASN A 214 -4.35 1.69 -13.61
C ASN A 214 -3.24 2.15 -14.57
N GLN A 215 -3.61 2.53 -15.76
CA GLN A 215 -2.70 3.09 -16.75
C GLN A 215 -2.62 4.61 -16.62
N LEU A 216 -1.57 5.22 -17.15
CA LEU A 216 -1.47 6.65 -17.34
C LEU A 216 -1.97 7.05 -18.75
N ARG A 217 -2.66 8.16 -18.81
CA ARG A 217 -3.08 8.83 -20.03
C ARG A 217 -2.65 10.29 -19.95
N GLU A 218 -2.37 10.89 -21.09
CA GLU A 218 -2.06 12.30 -21.17
C GLU A 218 -3.32 13.08 -21.55
N LYS A 219 -3.54 14.20 -20.89
CA LYS A 219 -4.59 15.16 -21.24
C LYS A 219 -4.10 16.03 -22.37
N ILE A 220 -4.81 16.01 -23.49
CA ILE A 220 -4.55 16.89 -24.63
C ILE A 220 -4.81 18.35 -24.23
N GLY A 221 -3.91 19.27 -24.58
CA GLY A 221 -4.09 20.72 -24.41
C GLY A 221 -3.68 21.28 -23.04
N VAL A 222 -3.06 20.49 -22.15
CA VAL A 222 -2.48 20.99 -20.91
C VAL A 222 -1.10 21.57 -21.20
N MET A 223 -1.00 22.92 -21.27
CA MET A 223 0.27 23.60 -21.53
C MET A 223 1.09 23.84 -20.24
N PHE A 224 0.45 23.83 -19.07
CA PHE A 224 1.10 24.05 -17.77
C PHE A 224 0.63 23.03 -16.75
N GLY A 225 1.55 22.56 -15.88
CA GLY A 225 1.29 21.54 -14.87
C GLY A 225 1.45 20.11 -15.42
N ASN A 226 1.04 19.11 -14.61
CA ASN A 226 1.17 17.71 -15.00
C ASN A 226 0.00 17.26 -15.89
N PRO A 227 0.25 16.89 -17.15
CA PRO A 227 -0.78 16.42 -18.08
C PRO A 227 -1.26 14.99 -17.75
N GLU A 228 -0.49 14.23 -16.98
CA GLU A 228 -0.78 12.82 -16.69
C GLU A 228 -2.07 12.65 -15.88
N THR A 229 -2.88 11.72 -16.26
CA THR A 229 -4.12 11.36 -15.56
C THR A 229 -4.36 9.86 -15.66
N THR A 230 -5.17 9.32 -14.75
CA THR A 230 -5.60 7.92 -14.77
C THR A 230 -7.06 7.83 -15.24
N PRO A 231 -7.45 6.81 -16.05
CA PRO A 231 -8.84 6.48 -16.39
C PRO A 231 -9.72 6.21 -15.17
N GLY A 232 -11.04 6.12 -15.38
CA GLY A 232 -12.00 5.86 -14.30
C GLY A 232 -12.40 7.08 -13.48
N GLY A 233 -12.00 8.30 -13.90
CA GLY A 233 -12.36 9.56 -13.24
C GLY A 233 -11.60 9.84 -11.95
N ARG A 234 -12.22 10.65 -11.06
CA ARG A 234 -11.57 11.08 -9.82
C ARG A 234 -11.87 10.19 -8.61
N ALA A 235 -12.88 9.31 -8.69
CA ALA A 235 -13.38 8.58 -7.53
C ALA A 235 -12.30 7.72 -6.87
N LEU A 236 -11.56 6.91 -7.65
CA LEU A 236 -10.51 6.05 -7.11
C LEU A 236 -9.42 6.84 -6.38
N LYS A 237 -9.05 8.04 -6.88
CA LYS A 237 -8.07 8.92 -6.23
C LYS A 237 -8.52 9.35 -4.82
N PHE A 238 -9.83 9.49 -4.58
CA PHE A 238 -10.38 9.84 -3.26
C PHE A 238 -10.53 8.61 -2.36
N TYR A 239 -11.08 7.51 -2.89
CA TYR A 239 -11.37 6.30 -2.12
C TYR A 239 -10.12 5.50 -1.76
N ALA A 240 -9.11 5.43 -2.62
CA ALA A 240 -7.86 4.76 -2.30
C ALA A 240 -7.21 5.34 -1.05
N SER A 241 -6.77 4.45 -0.14
CA SER A 241 -5.98 4.79 1.04
C SER A 241 -4.49 4.89 0.71
N VAL A 242 -4.03 4.08 -0.24
CA VAL A 242 -2.66 4.07 -0.76
C VAL A 242 -2.72 4.25 -2.27
N ARG A 243 -1.80 5.07 -2.83
CA ARG A 243 -1.60 5.21 -4.27
C ARG A 243 -0.10 5.17 -4.57
N LEU A 244 0.27 4.29 -5.48
CA LEU A 244 1.64 4.00 -5.88
C LEU A 244 1.83 4.37 -7.35
N ASP A 245 2.76 5.29 -7.63
CA ASP A 245 3.21 5.62 -9.00
C ASP A 245 4.46 4.78 -9.27
N ILE A 246 4.36 3.81 -10.19
CA ILE A 246 5.45 2.90 -10.57
C ILE A 246 5.99 3.26 -11.94
N ARG A 247 7.33 3.42 -12.03
CA ARG A 247 8.02 3.79 -13.27
C ARG A 247 9.29 2.98 -13.45
N ARG A 248 9.56 2.56 -14.68
CA ARG A 248 10.87 2.06 -15.08
C ARG A 248 11.85 3.22 -15.15
N ILE A 249 13.00 3.07 -14.49
CA ILE A 249 14.08 4.08 -14.51
C ILE A 249 15.31 3.63 -15.27
N GLU A 250 15.59 2.31 -15.31
CA GLU A 250 16.75 1.76 -15.97
C GLU A 250 16.46 0.34 -16.48
N THR A 251 17.13 -0.06 -17.56
CA THR A 251 17.14 -1.44 -18.04
C THR A 251 18.41 -2.15 -17.57
N ILE A 252 18.24 -3.26 -16.84
CA ILE A 252 19.33 -4.08 -16.34
C ILE A 252 19.82 -4.99 -17.48
N LYS A 253 21.12 -4.99 -17.71
CA LYS A 253 21.76 -5.77 -18.78
C LYS A 253 22.86 -6.68 -18.23
N THR A 254 22.98 -7.87 -18.82
CA THR A 254 24.10 -8.76 -18.66
C THR A 254 24.81 -8.87 -20.00
N GLY A 255 25.97 -8.22 -20.13
CA GLY A 255 26.60 -8.02 -21.44
C GLY A 255 25.74 -7.15 -22.35
N THR A 256 25.26 -7.71 -23.48
CA THR A 256 24.36 -7.03 -24.43
C THR A 256 22.90 -7.36 -24.22
N GLU A 257 22.57 -8.36 -23.43
CA GLU A 257 21.22 -8.85 -23.21
C GLU A 257 20.53 -8.08 -22.07
N SER A 258 19.27 -7.70 -22.30
CA SER A 258 18.40 -7.08 -21.29
C SER A 258 17.77 -8.17 -20.44
N VAL A 259 18.07 -8.20 -19.15
CA VAL A 259 17.63 -9.25 -18.22
C VAL A 259 16.58 -8.76 -17.21
N GLY A 260 16.33 -7.47 -17.16
CA GLY A 260 15.34 -6.91 -16.23
C GLY A 260 15.27 -5.39 -16.31
N ASN A 261 14.49 -4.83 -15.41
CA ASN A 261 14.36 -3.38 -15.26
C ASN A 261 14.50 -2.99 -13.79
N ARG A 262 15.17 -1.88 -13.52
CA ARG A 262 15.06 -1.18 -12.26
C ARG A 262 13.83 -0.29 -12.29
N VAL A 263 13.00 -0.40 -11.28
CA VAL A 263 11.77 0.36 -11.15
C VAL A 263 11.82 1.24 -9.91
N ARG A 264 11.16 2.39 -10.02
CA ARG A 264 10.94 3.33 -8.92
C ARG A 264 9.46 3.40 -8.63
N VAL A 265 9.09 3.23 -7.37
CA VAL A 265 7.72 3.38 -6.88
C VAL A 265 7.65 4.55 -5.91
N LYS A 266 6.85 5.55 -6.24
CA LYS A 266 6.56 6.70 -5.36
C LYS A 266 5.21 6.51 -4.68
N VAL A 267 5.19 6.59 -3.37
CA VAL A 267 3.95 6.56 -2.57
C VAL A 267 3.32 7.95 -2.60
N VAL A 268 2.48 8.22 -3.62
CA VAL A 268 1.90 9.56 -3.83
C VAL A 268 0.74 9.89 -2.91
N LYS A 269 0.15 8.87 -2.28
CA LYS A 269 -0.88 9.00 -1.24
C LYS A 269 -0.77 7.84 -0.26
N ASN A 270 -0.85 8.17 1.04
CA ASN A 270 -0.88 7.18 2.10
C ASN A 270 -1.73 7.71 3.27
N LYS A 271 -2.77 6.95 3.65
CA LYS A 271 -3.63 7.27 4.81
C LYS A 271 -3.29 6.44 6.05
N VAL A 272 -2.35 5.50 5.95
CA VAL A 272 -1.95 4.59 7.03
C VAL A 272 -0.55 4.90 7.57
N ALA A 273 0.26 5.65 6.82
CA ALA A 273 1.59 6.13 7.22
C ALA A 273 1.94 7.43 6.47
N ALA A 274 3.16 7.96 6.68
CA ALA A 274 3.65 9.14 5.97
C ALA A 274 3.75 8.88 4.45
N PRO A 275 3.18 9.75 3.59
CA PRO A 275 3.28 9.64 2.14
C PRO A 275 4.62 10.15 1.61
N PHE A 276 4.77 10.10 0.27
CA PHE A 276 5.86 10.64 -0.55
C PHE A 276 7.20 9.91 -0.43
N ARG A 277 7.24 8.79 0.27
CA ARG A 277 8.40 7.90 0.26
C ARG A 277 8.56 7.24 -1.10
N VAL A 278 9.81 6.91 -1.42
CA VAL A 278 10.20 6.28 -2.69
C VAL A 278 10.86 4.94 -2.38
N ALA A 279 10.56 3.93 -3.20
CA ALA A 279 11.23 2.64 -3.18
C ALA A 279 11.80 2.36 -4.57
N GLU A 280 12.99 1.79 -4.62
CA GLU A 280 13.59 1.28 -5.87
C GLU A 280 13.94 -0.19 -5.69
N PHE A 281 13.66 -0.97 -6.72
CA PHE A 281 13.99 -2.39 -6.74
C PHE A 281 14.08 -2.90 -8.19
N ASP A 282 14.69 -4.07 -8.35
CA ASP A 282 14.81 -4.71 -9.65
C ASP A 282 13.66 -5.67 -9.91
N VAL A 283 13.16 -5.64 -11.14
CA VAL A 283 12.20 -6.61 -11.69
C VAL A 283 12.93 -7.37 -12.79
N MET A 284 13.19 -8.66 -12.56
CA MET A 284 13.91 -9.54 -13.49
C MET A 284 12.92 -10.23 -14.42
N TYR A 285 13.29 -10.37 -15.68
CA TYR A 285 12.46 -11.07 -16.65
C TYR A 285 12.38 -12.56 -16.32
N GLY A 286 11.16 -13.11 -16.31
CA GLY A 286 10.92 -14.49 -15.97
C GLY A 286 11.01 -14.87 -14.48
N GLU A 287 11.37 -13.91 -13.59
CA GLU A 287 11.53 -14.16 -12.14
C GLU A 287 10.69 -13.19 -11.28
N GLY A 288 10.39 -12.00 -11.79
CA GLY A 288 9.72 -10.95 -11.03
C GLY A 288 10.65 -10.11 -10.15
N ILE A 289 10.19 -9.68 -8.98
CA ILE A 289 10.96 -8.82 -8.07
C ILE A 289 12.16 -9.59 -7.49
N SER A 290 13.36 -9.00 -7.62
CA SER A 290 14.59 -9.54 -7.04
C SER A 290 14.61 -9.33 -5.52
N LYS A 291 14.29 -10.37 -4.76
CA LYS A 291 14.28 -10.33 -3.30
C LYS A 291 15.68 -10.09 -2.75
N GLU A 292 16.66 -10.82 -3.25
CA GLU A 292 18.07 -10.72 -2.81
C GLU A 292 18.67 -9.34 -3.12
N GLY A 293 18.34 -8.79 -4.29
CA GLY A 293 18.74 -7.44 -4.67
C GLY A 293 18.18 -6.40 -3.70
N GLY A 294 16.90 -6.51 -3.35
CA GLY A 294 16.26 -5.66 -2.37
C GLY A 294 16.87 -5.76 -0.98
N LEU A 295 17.18 -6.98 -0.51
CA LEU A 295 17.84 -7.22 0.78
C LEU A 295 19.23 -6.59 0.85
N LEU A 296 20.00 -6.67 -0.23
CA LEU A 296 21.33 -6.05 -0.30
C LEU A 296 21.23 -4.53 -0.29
N ASP A 297 20.38 -3.94 -1.13
CA ASP A 297 20.26 -2.49 -1.26
C ASP A 297 19.77 -1.87 0.05
N VAL A 298 18.69 -2.40 0.63
CA VAL A 298 18.14 -1.94 1.91
C VAL A 298 19.07 -2.27 3.07
N GLY A 299 19.70 -3.46 3.06
CA GLY A 299 20.64 -3.88 4.08
C GLY A 299 21.83 -2.93 4.19
N VAL A 300 22.37 -2.47 3.05
CA VAL A 300 23.44 -1.46 3.02
C VAL A 300 22.93 -0.10 3.49
N ALA A 301 21.77 0.34 3.01
CA ALA A 301 21.19 1.63 3.39
C ALA A 301 20.89 1.72 4.90
N MET A 302 20.66 0.58 5.54
CA MET A 302 20.35 0.48 6.97
C MET A 302 21.54 -0.02 7.82
N ASP A 303 22.74 -0.11 7.29
CA ASP A 303 23.94 -0.61 8.00
C ASP A 303 23.73 -2.00 8.62
N VAL A 304 22.93 -2.86 8.00
CA VAL A 304 22.79 -4.28 8.33
C VAL A 304 23.77 -5.10 7.52
N VAL A 305 23.98 -4.71 6.26
CA VAL A 305 25.02 -5.26 5.37
C VAL A 305 26.08 -4.18 5.19
N THR A 306 27.35 -4.55 5.36
CA THR A 306 28.47 -3.64 5.16
C THR A 306 28.98 -3.76 3.73
N LYS A 307 29.15 -2.61 3.05
CA LYS A 307 29.79 -2.52 1.74
C LYS A 307 31.14 -1.83 1.86
N THR A 308 32.22 -2.56 1.59
CA THR A 308 33.59 -2.01 1.59
C THR A 308 34.21 -2.20 0.20
N GLY A 309 34.33 -1.09 -0.55
CA GLY A 309 34.67 -1.14 -1.95
C GLY A 309 33.67 -1.97 -2.76
N ALA A 310 34.13 -3.04 -3.40
CA ALA A 310 33.26 -3.96 -4.14
C ALA A 310 32.70 -5.12 -3.29
N TRP A 311 33.10 -5.27 -2.03
CA TRP A 311 32.74 -6.40 -1.19
C TRP A 311 31.51 -6.11 -0.33
N PHE A 312 30.61 -7.08 -0.28
CA PHE A 312 29.46 -7.10 0.63
C PHE A 312 29.69 -8.11 1.73
N THR A 313 29.45 -7.72 2.98
CA THR A 313 29.60 -8.57 4.16
C THR A 313 28.41 -8.45 5.11
N PHE A 314 28.06 -9.52 5.78
CA PHE A 314 27.05 -9.57 6.83
C PHE A 314 27.66 -10.20 8.08
N GLY A 315 27.93 -9.39 9.11
CA GLY A 315 28.77 -9.79 10.21
C GLY A 315 30.14 -10.23 9.70
N ASP A 316 30.55 -11.46 10.04
CA ASP A 316 31.83 -12.07 9.59
C ASP A 316 31.71 -12.80 8.24
N THR A 317 30.49 -12.90 7.70
CA THR A 317 30.25 -13.65 6.46
C THR A 317 30.42 -12.74 5.24
N ARG A 318 31.32 -13.10 4.32
CA ARG A 318 31.44 -12.46 3.00
C ARG A 318 30.34 -12.96 2.08
N LEU A 319 29.49 -12.05 1.60
CA LEU A 319 28.40 -12.38 0.68
C LEU A 319 28.90 -12.48 -0.77
N GLY A 320 29.84 -11.61 -1.18
CA GLY A 320 30.40 -11.64 -2.52
C GLY A 320 31.14 -10.36 -2.91
N GLN A 321 31.87 -10.43 -4.04
CA GLN A 321 32.45 -9.28 -4.68
C GLN A 321 31.51 -8.80 -5.79
N GLY A 322 30.93 -7.61 -5.61
CA GLY A 322 29.92 -7.06 -6.50
C GLY A 322 28.50 -7.50 -6.12
N ARG A 323 27.53 -6.75 -6.65
CA ARG A 323 26.11 -6.93 -6.32
C ARG A 323 25.56 -8.27 -6.82
N GLU A 324 25.89 -8.68 -8.05
CA GLU A 324 25.38 -9.91 -8.66
C GLU A 324 25.90 -11.15 -7.91
N ALA A 325 27.21 -11.25 -7.65
CA ALA A 325 27.78 -12.37 -6.90
C ALA A 325 27.17 -12.46 -5.48
N SER A 326 26.82 -11.32 -4.86
CA SER A 326 26.18 -11.30 -3.54
C SER A 326 24.71 -11.74 -3.59
N LYS A 327 23.98 -11.41 -4.67
CA LYS A 327 22.63 -11.92 -4.93
C LYS A 327 22.63 -13.44 -5.09
N ASP A 328 23.56 -13.97 -5.90
CA ASP A 328 23.69 -15.42 -6.13
C ASP A 328 24.03 -16.15 -4.83
N PHE A 329 24.91 -15.58 -4.02
CA PHE A 329 25.22 -16.11 -2.70
C PHE A 329 23.97 -16.17 -1.80
N LEU A 330 23.17 -15.09 -1.72
CA LEU A 330 21.95 -15.07 -0.92
C LEU A 330 20.90 -16.05 -1.44
N ARG A 331 20.79 -16.21 -2.77
CA ARG A 331 19.88 -17.16 -3.40
C ARG A 331 20.19 -18.61 -2.99
N THR A 332 21.46 -18.95 -2.87
CA THR A 332 21.92 -20.29 -2.44
C THR A 332 21.98 -20.47 -0.92
N ASN A 333 21.98 -19.37 -0.16
CA ASN A 333 22.07 -19.36 1.30
C ASN A 333 20.85 -18.69 1.93
N GLY A 334 19.67 -19.23 1.69
CA GLY A 334 18.39 -18.69 2.15
C GLY A 334 18.35 -18.24 3.63
N PRO A 335 18.85 -19.05 4.58
CA PRO A 335 18.87 -18.68 6.01
C PRO A 335 19.60 -17.35 6.30
N ILE A 336 20.65 -17.01 5.54
CA ILE A 336 21.36 -15.73 5.68
C ILE A 336 20.46 -14.58 5.19
N GLY A 337 19.78 -14.78 4.05
CA GLY A 337 18.83 -13.81 3.52
C GLY A 337 17.70 -13.53 4.53
N GLU A 338 17.13 -14.57 5.13
CA GLU A 338 16.09 -14.46 6.16
C GLU A 338 16.56 -13.70 7.40
N GLU A 339 17.80 -13.96 7.85
CA GLU A 339 18.39 -13.26 8.99
C GLU A 339 18.66 -11.78 8.67
N ILE A 340 19.10 -11.45 7.46
CA ILE A 340 19.25 -10.06 6.99
C ILE A 340 17.86 -9.38 7.00
N GLU A 341 16.85 -10.02 6.42
CA GLU A 341 15.48 -9.49 6.40
C GLU A 341 14.96 -9.24 7.82
N ARG A 342 15.14 -10.20 8.72
CA ARG A 342 14.74 -10.10 10.13
C ARG A 342 15.41 -8.90 10.80
N ARG A 343 16.73 -8.71 10.63
CA ARG A 343 17.44 -7.57 11.22
C ARG A 343 17.00 -6.23 10.65
N ILE A 344 16.76 -6.17 9.34
CA ILE A 344 16.19 -4.97 8.70
C ILE A 344 14.85 -4.62 9.37
N ARG A 345 13.92 -5.59 9.48
CA ARG A 345 12.60 -5.38 10.06
C ARG A 345 12.65 -5.01 11.55
N THR A 346 13.57 -5.58 12.32
CA THR A 346 13.79 -5.23 13.74
C THR A 346 14.27 -3.78 13.87
N LYS A 347 15.29 -3.40 13.07
CA LYS A 347 15.86 -2.05 13.12
C LYS A 347 14.84 -0.94 12.78
N ILE A 348 13.86 -1.25 11.93
CA ILE A 348 12.76 -0.32 11.60
C ILE A 348 11.84 -0.07 12.79
N ASN A 349 11.55 -1.11 13.56
CA ASN A 349 10.66 -0.99 14.72
C ASN A 349 11.35 -0.27 15.89
N GLU A 350 12.69 -0.29 15.96
CA GLU A 350 13.49 0.34 17.02
C GLU A 350 13.83 1.80 16.70
N VAL A 351 13.93 2.18 15.42
CA VAL A 351 14.28 3.54 15.01
C VAL A 351 13.25 4.05 14.01
N PRO A 352 12.51 5.13 14.29
CA PRO A 352 11.75 5.81 13.26
C PRO A 352 12.75 6.24 12.17
N VAL A 353 12.70 5.60 11.00
CA VAL A 353 13.64 5.87 9.89
C VAL A 353 13.59 7.35 9.55
N PRO A 354 14.70 8.12 9.66
CA PRO A 354 14.76 9.47 9.15
C PRO A 354 14.45 9.46 7.65
N VAL A 355 13.66 10.40 7.20
CA VAL A 355 13.23 10.52 5.79
C VAL A 355 14.37 11.00 4.87
N GLU A 356 15.56 11.25 5.44
CA GLU A 356 16.74 11.75 4.76
C GLU A 356 17.62 10.58 4.30
N GLY A 357 17.63 10.31 3.01
CA GLY A 357 18.60 9.38 2.40
C GLY A 357 18.08 8.51 1.26
N ILE A 358 16.85 8.69 0.81
CA ILE A 358 16.36 8.09 -0.43
C ILE A 358 16.14 9.24 -1.42
N VAL A 359 17.25 9.63 -2.05
CA VAL A 359 17.35 10.51 -3.24
C VAL A 359 16.35 11.68 -3.26
N GLU A 360 16.82 12.88 -2.91
CA GLU A 360 16.25 14.13 -3.43
C GLU A 360 16.43 14.08 -4.96
N ALA A 361 15.33 14.02 -5.68
CA ALA A 361 15.31 14.25 -7.12
C ALA A 361 14.89 15.69 -7.34
N GLU A 362 15.85 16.50 -7.87
CA GLU A 362 15.56 17.72 -8.60
C GLU A 362 14.65 17.48 -9.81
#